data_5ca98974389354dffeeab00436d7228c
#
_entry.id   5ca98974389354dffeeab00436d7228c
#
_cell.length_a   1.000
_cell.length_b   1.000
_cell.length_c   1.000
_cell.angle_alpha   90.00
_cell.angle_beta   90.00
_cell.angle_gamma   90.00
#
_symmetry.space_group_name_H-M   'P 1'
#
loop_
_entity.id
_entity.type
_entity.pdbx_description
1 polymer ?
#
loop_
_entity_poly.entity_id
_entity_poly.type
_entity_poly.pdbx_seq_one_letter_code
_entity_poly.pdbx_strand_id
1 'polypeptide(L)'
;MKTFQLGFVGMALLAAACGANGADSSSSTGSDEAITDDHVGTALRVTQTNLVSDQPGVAVTTDPNAVNVWGISFNPAGPAWVSNNGTGTTEVITPVGADVLTVTVPVPTYVQADAGVSSTPTGQVFNGSATDFGGDKFIFVTEDGTISGWQPSTGAVLHDDYSSIGAVFKGVGLGPSMIYVADFHNDVIDVFDSTYKQISVAGGFEHPALPKGYAPFNVFVNGTQVFVAYAKQDKEKHDDAKGYGNGYVDLFDTAGNFEARLVSRGVLDSPWGMAIAPASFGKLAGALLVGNTGNGFIHAFTLSEGGYGGTTATYAGYLADTKGKELFIDNLWGLAVSPAPDQNRLYFSAGPESESHGLYGRLDVPGDFDAGQ
;
A
#
# COMPACT_ATOMS: atom_id res chain seq x y z
N MET A 1 -4.98 -24.71 -56.69
CA MET A 1 -4.59 -25.96 -57.38
C MET A 1 -3.25 -26.40 -56.79
N LYS A 2 -3.23 -27.32 -56.00
CA LYS A 2 -2.67 -28.65 -55.81
C LYS A 2 -2.67 -29.00 -54.32
N THR A 3 -3.63 -29.79 -53.97
CA THR A 3 -3.75 -30.69 -52.83
C THR A 3 -2.68 -31.76 -52.88
N PHE A 4 -2.12 -32.15 -51.72
CA PHE A 4 -1.77 -33.56 -51.52
C PHE A 4 -1.94 -33.93 -50.04
N GLN A 5 -2.55 -35.09 -49.88
CA GLN A 5 -3.08 -35.72 -48.68
C GLN A 5 -2.26 -36.96 -48.32
N LEU A 6 -2.35 -37.35 -47.04
CA LEU A 6 -2.25 -38.68 -46.45
C LEU A 6 -0.93 -39.41 -46.31
N GLY A 7 -0.80 -39.99 -45.12
CA GLY A 7 -0.01 -41.16 -44.82
C GLY A 7 -0.02 -41.54 -43.35
N PHE A 8 -1.07 -42.24 -42.89
CA PHE A 8 -1.13 -43.02 -41.64
C PHE A 8 -0.39 -44.32 -41.82
N VAL A 9 0.48 -44.75 -40.90
CA VAL A 9 0.72 -46.15 -40.59
C VAL A 9 1.02 -46.29 -39.11
N GLY A 10 0.19 -47.03 -38.39
CA GLY A 10 0.42 -47.52 -37.03
C GLY A 10 0.90 -48.98 -37.08
N MET A 11 1.42 -49.44 -35.95
CA MET A 11 1.45 -50.84 -35.43
C MET A 11 2.36 -50.89 -34.20
N ALA A 12 1.93 -51.07 -33.01
CA ALA A 12 1.44 -52.20 -32.23
C ALA A 12 2.55 -53.07 -31.62
N LEU A 13 2.50 -53.10 -30.28
CA LEU A 13 2.85 -54.10 -29.27
C LEU A 13 4.08 -54.99 -29.42
N LEU A 14 4.86 -55.10 -28.33
CA LEU A 14 5.02 -56.34 -27.54
C LEU A 14 5.66 -56.03 -26.16
N ALA A 15 5.07 -56.62 -25.11
CA ALA A 15 5.53 -56.65 -23.74
C ALA A 15 6.55 -57.76 -23.49
N ALA A 16 7.52 -57.54 -22.60
CA ALA A 16 8.12 -58.61 -21.79
C ALA A 16 8.68 -58.05 -20.46
N ALA A 17 8.42 -58.74 -19.42
CA ALA A 17 8.67 -58.41 -18.03
C ALA A 17 10.01 -58.93 -17.50
N CYS A 18 10.33 -58.48 -16.29
CA CYS A 18 11.21 -58.99 -15.24
C CYS A 18 12.59 -58.38 -15.06
N GLY A 19 12.79 -57.89 -13.82
CA GLY A 19 14.09 -57.85 -13.18
C GLY A 19 14.27 -56.66 -12.22
N ALA A 20 14.15 -56.91 -10.90
CA ALA A 20 14.31 -55.98 -9.78
C ALA A 20 15.76 -55.50 -9.62
N ASN A 21 15.94 -54.24 -9.15
CA ASN A 21 16.59 -53.83 -7.90
C ASN A 21 17.01 -52.36 -7.96
N GLY A 22 16.48 -51.63 -7.03
CA GLY A 22 17.04 -50.64 -6.14
C GLY A 22 17.91 -49.51 -6.67
N ALA A 23 17.37 -48.31 -6.59
CA ALA A 23 18.09 -47.15 -6.05
C ALA A 23 17.12 -45.94 -6.00
N ASP A 24 17.13 -45.30 -4.86
CA ASP A 24 16.41 -44.07 -4.52
C ASP A 24 16.37 -43.02 -5.60
N SER A 25 15.16 -42.62 -5.97
CA SER A 25 14.89 -41.30 -6.53
C SER A 25 13.81 -40.69 -5.66
N SER A 26 14.23 -39.83 -4.74
CA SER A 26 13.35 -38.93 -4.01
C SER A 26 12.69 -37.95 -4.99
N SER A 27 11.53 -38.35 -5.51
CA SER A 27 10.60 -37.39 -6.13
C SER A 27 9.96 -36.63 -4.98
N SER A 28 10.38 -35.36 -4.77
CA SER A 28 9.63 -34.40 -3.97
C SER A 28 8.31 -34.12 -4.70
N THR A 29 7.30 -34.92 -4.41
CA THR A 29 5.93 -34.50 -4.63
C THR A 29 5.68 -33.36 -3.65
N GLY A 30 5.67 -32.12 -4.17
CA GLY A 30 5.13 -30.99 -3.45
C GLY A 30 3.68 -31.35 -3.07
N SER A 31 3.48 -31.70 -1.83
CA SER A 31 2.14 -31.74 -1.25
C SER A 31 1.61 -30.31 -1.32
N ASP A 32 0.58 -30.09 -2.13
CA ASP A 32 -0.36 -29.00 -1.91
C ASP A 32 -0.96 -29.23 -0.51
N GLU A 33 -0.28 -28.76 0.52
CA GLU A 33 -0.91 -28.60 1.81
C GLU A 33 -2.04 -27.60 1.60
N ALA A 34 -3.26 -28.10 1.66
CA ALA A 34 -4.43 -27.26 1.83
C ALA A 34 -4.15 -26.41 3.07
N ILE A 35 -3.93 -25.11 2.86
CA ILE A 35 -3.74 -24.12 3.91
C ILE A 35 -5.06 -24.10 4.68
N THR A 36 -5.13 -24.84 5.78
CA THR A 36 -6.20 -24.70 6.75
C THR A 36 -6.03 -23.32 7.37
N ASP A 37 -7.07 -22.51 7.25
CA ASP A 37 -7.17 -21.13 7.75
C ASP A 37 -7.27 -21.16 9.30
N ASP A 38 -6.20 -21.54 9.97
CA ASP A 38 -6.06 -21.60 11.43
C ASP A 38 -5.29 -20.38 11.97
N HIS A 39 -5.55 -19.19 11.39
CA HIS A 39 -5.06 -17.94 11.97
C HIS A 39 -5.90 -17.59 13.21
N VAL A 40 -5.63 -18.24 14.32
CA VAL A 40 -6.23 -17.93 15.63
C VAL A 40 -5.62 -16.61 16.13
N GLY A 41 -6.16 -15.50 15.63
CA GLY A 41 -5.80 -14.14 16.05
C GLY A 41 -6.95 -13.46 16.78
N THR A 42 -6.69 -12.29 17.35
CA THR A 42 -7.72 -11.43 17.95
C THR A 42 -8.57 -10.76 16.86
N ALA A 43 -9.85 -11.05 16.81
CA ALA A 43 -10.81 -10.24 16.02
C ALA A 43 -11.12 -8.96 16.81
N LEU A 44 -10.59 -7.81 16.38
CA LEU A 44 -10.92 -6.51 16.97
C LEU A 44 -12.12 -5.90 16.21
N ARG A 45 -13.24 -5.76 16.91
CA ARG A 45 -14.43 -5.13 16.34
C ARG A 45 -14.26 -3.62 16.22
N VAL A 46 -14.59 -3.09 15.05
CA VAL A 46 -14.61 -1.67 14.77
C VAL A 46 -15.93 -1.25 14.13
N THR A 47 -16.27 0.02 14.29
CA THR A 47 -17.37 0.67 13.56
C THR A 47 -16.79 1.46 12.42
N GLN A 48 -17.20 1.15 11.19
CA GLN A 48 -16.84 1.91 10.00
C GLN A 48 -17.79 3.09 9.83
N THR A 49 -17.23 4.28 9.65
CA THR A 49 -17.96 5.50 9.27
C THR A 49 -17.41 6.00 7.95
N ASN A 50 -18.23 5.99 6.90
CA ASN A 50 -17.89 6.54 5.60
C ASN A 50 -18.06 8.07 5.64
N LEU A 51 -17.01 8.82 5.39
CA LEU A 51 -17.00 10.27 5.50
C LEU A 51 -17.21 10.95 4.15
N VAL A 52 -16.50 10.53 3.11
CA VAL A 52 -16.57 11.08 1.76
C VAL A 52 -16.59 9.97 0.72
N SER A 53 -17.40 10.13 -0.31
CA SER A 53 -17.45 9.27 -1.50
C SER A 53 -17.96 10.09 -2.69
N ASP A 54 -17.58 9.72 -3.90
CA ASP A 54 -18.17 10.27 -5.13
C ASP A 54 -19.61 9.75 -5.37
N GLN A 55 -19.99 8.65 -4.72
CA GLN A 55 -21.31 8.01 -4.86
C GLN A 55 -22.33 8.61 -3.89
N PRO A 56 -23.47 9.12 -4.36
CA PRO A 56 -24.54 9.62 -3.51
C PRO A 56 -25.06 8.57 -2.53
N GLY A 57 -25.17 8.94 -1.25
CA GLY A 57 -25.74 8.08 -0.21
C GLY A 57 -24.81 7.01 0.36
N VAL A 58 -23.56 6.92 -0.10
CA VAL A 58 -22.54 5.97 0.40
C VAL A 58 -21.83 6.52 1.62
N ALA A 59 -21.63 7.84 1.69
CA ALA A 59 -20.91 8.52 2.76
C ALA A 59 -21.69 9.74 3.28
N VAL A 60 -21.16 10.37 4.34
CA VAL A 60 -21.72 11.61 4.90
C VAL A 60 -21.72 12.73 3.88
N THR A 61 -20.64 12.86 3.12
CA THR A 61 -20.47 13.85 2.06
C THR A 61 -20.32 13.16 0.72
N THR A 62 -21.02 13.67 -0.29
CA THR A 62 -20.81 13.27 -1.69
C THR A 62 -19.89 14.30 -2.34
N ASP A 63 -18.74 13.87 -2.83
CA ASP A 63 -17.77 14.71 -3.52
C ASP A 63 -17.32 14.07 -4.84
N PRO A 64 -17.59 14.68 -5.99
CA PRO A 64 -17.26 14.11 -7.30
C PRO A 64 -15.74 13.99 -7.55
N ASN A 65 -14.91 14.67 -6.75
CA ASN A 65 -13.45 14.55 -6.86
C ASN A 65 -12.92 13.28 -6.17
N ALA A 66 -13.63 12.76 -5.17
CA ALA A 66 -13.18 11.62 -4.38
C ALA A 66 -13.31 10.30 -5.15
N VAL A 67 -12.57 10.14 -6.26
CA VAL A 67 -12.53 8.92 -7.08
C VAL A 67 -11.20 8.22 -6.91
N ASN A 68 -11.23 6.92 -6.64
CA ASN A 68 -10.05 6.07 -6.39
C ASN A 68 -9.10 6.71 -5.36
N VAL A 69 -9.54 6.72 -4.10
CA VAL A 69 -8.86 7.46 -3.03
C VAL A 69 -7.72 6.63 -2.44
N TRP A 70 -6.48 7.16 -2.47
CA TRP A 70 -5.25 6.42 -2.09
C TRP A 70 -4.58 6.95 -0.81
N GLY A 71 -3.62 7.85 -0.94
CA GLY A 71 -2.79 8.32 0.16
C GLY A 71 -3.54 9.18 1.16
N ILE A 72 -3.23 9.01 2.44
CA ILE A 72 -3.74 9.82 3.55
C ILE A 72 -2.55 10.38 4.31
N SER A 73 -2.52 11.68 4.54
CA SER A 73 -1.55 12.29 5.46
C SER A 73 -2.20 13.35 6.33
N PHE A 74 -1.62 13.61 7.50
CA PHE A 74 -2.12 14.59 8.44
C PHE A 74 -1.09 15.66 8.73
N ASN A 75 -1.51 16.91 8.70
CA ASN A 75 -0.84 17.93 9.49
C ASN A 75 -1.16 17.64 10.97
N PRO A 76 -0.18 17.63 11.88
CA PRO A 76 -0.39 17.32 13.30
C PRO A 76 -1.46 18.18 14.01
N ALA A 77 -1.79 19.36 13.49
CA ALA A 77 -2.81 20.26 14.03
C ALA A 77 -3.97 20.51 13.04
N GLY A 78 -4.08 19.73 11.97
CA GLY A 78 -5.01 19.99 10.89
C GLY A 78 -5.82 18.79 10.43
N PRO A 79 -6.70 19.01 9.46
CA PRO A 79 -7.50 17.97 8.84
C PRO A 79 -6.64 17.00 8.00
N ALA A 80 -7.25 15.90 7.54
CA ALA A 80 -6.63 14.96 6.63
C ALA A 80 -6.43 15.57 5.25
N TRP A 81 -5.32 15.22 4.60
CA TRP A 81 -5.10 15.36 3.16
C TRP A 81 -5.22 13.99 2.50
N VAL A 82 -5.94 13.92 1.39
CA VAL A 82 -6.31 12.65 0.77
C VAL A 82 -6.07 12.73 -0.74
N SER A 83 -5.31 11.81 -1.31
CA SER A 83 -5.03 11.74 -2.75
C SER A 83 -6.18 11.09 -3.49
N ASN A 84 -6.72 11.75 -4.52
CA ASN A 84 -7.75 11.22 -5.40
C ASN A 84 -7.11 10.85 -6.75
N ASN A 85 -6.72 9.59 -6.88
CA ASN A 85 -6.00 9.09 -8.05
C ASN A 85 -6.82 9.28 -9.34
N GLY A 86 -8.12 8.96 -9.30
CA GLY A 86 -8.99 9.00 -10.47
C GLY A 86 -9.30 10.40 -11.01
N THR A 87 -9.06 11.46 -10.22
CA THR A 87 -9.34 12.85 -10.64
C THR A 87 -8.11 13.75 -10.70
N GLY A 88 -6.95 13.25 -10.25
CA GLY A 88 -5.70 14.01 -10.24
C GLY A 88 -5.68 15.13 -9.21
N THR A 89 -6.41 14.97 -8.11
CA THR A 89 -6.52 15.98 -7.06
C THR A 89 -6.05 15.42 -5.72
N THR A 90 -5.81 16.31 -4.77
CA THR A 90 -5.77 15.99 -3.35
C THR A 90 -6.73 16.91 -2.62
N GLU A 91 -7.39 16.41 -1.60
CA GLU A 91 -8.42 17.13 -0.85
C GLU A 91 -8.08 17.21 0.62
N VAL A 92 -8.50 18.32 1.24
CA VAL A 92 -8.37 18.57 2.67
C VAL A 92 -9.72 18.32 3.33
N ILE A 93 -9.83 17.22 4.06
CA ILE A 93 -11.09 16.73 4.59
C ILE A 93 -11.10 16.81 6.12
N THR A 94 -12.12 17.48 6.67
CA THR A 94 -12.32 17.59 8.12
C THR A 94 -12.69 16.22 8.74
N PRO A 95 -12.56 16.05 10.08
CA PRO A 95 -12.97 14.82 10.75
C PRO A 95 -14.45 14.45 10.61
N VAL A 96 -15.28 15.39 10.14
CA VAL A 96 -16.73 15.17 9.88
C VAL A 96 -17.04 15.00 8.40
N GLY A 97 -16.03 14.93 7.54
CA GLY A 97 -16.19 14.65 6.11
C GLY A 97 -16.43 15.89 5.23
N ALA A 98 -16.26 17.12 5.74
CA ALA A 98 -16.36 18.29 4.89
C ALA A 98 -15.05 18.54 4.14
N ASP A 99 -15.08 18.69 2.81
CA ASP A 99 -13.97 19.22 2.03
C ASP A 99 -13.82 20.72 2.29
N VAL A 100 -12.59 21.15 2.53
CA VAL A 100 -12.25 22.56 2.79
C VAL A 100 -11.27 23.13 1.77
N LEU A 101 -10.62 22.28 0.99
CA LEU A 101 -9.69 22.66 -0.06
C LEU A 101 -9.45 21.49 -1.03
N THR A 102 -9.65 21.74 -2.31
CA THR A 102 -9.23 20.82 -3.38
C THR A 102 -8.01 21.40 -4.10
N VAL A 103 -6.99 20.59 -4.32
CA VAL A 103 -5.73 20.96 -4.99
C VAL A 103 -5.51 20.03 -6.17
N THR A 104 -5.29 20.60 -7.36
CA THR A 104 -4.88 19.83 -8.54
C THR A 104 -3.40 19.46 -8.43
N VAL A 105 -3.08 18.19 -8.57
CA VAL A 105 -1.70 17.68 -8.61
C VAL A 105 -1.19 17.80 -10.05
N PRO A 106 0.02 18.36 -10.26
CA PRO A 106 0.57 18.53 -11.59
C PRO A 106 0.77 17.23 -12.36
N VAL A 107 0.56 17.28 -13.67
CA VAL A 107 0.88 16.21 -14.62
C VAL A 107 2.35 16.26 -15.04
N PRO A 108 2.90 15.17 -15.64
CA PRO A 108 4.24 15.16 -16.21
C PRO A 108 4.48 16.29 -17.23
N THR A 109 5.73 16.71 -17.39
CA THR A 109 6.14 17.85 -18.24
C THR A 109 5.83 17.66 -19.73
N TYR A 110 5.72 16.40 -20.20
CA TYR A 110 5.37 16.11 -21.60
C TYR A 110 3.87 16.21 -21.90
N VAL A 111 3.03 16.27 -20.85
CA VAL A 111 1.58 16.40 -21.01
C VAL A 111 1.25 17.87 -21.22
N GLN A 112 0.52 18.17 -22.29
CA GLN A 112 0.03 19.53 -22.54
C GLN A 112 -1.02 19.90 -21.49
N ALA A 113 -0.89 21.07 -20.88
CA ALA A 113 -1.78 21.51 -19.80
C ALA A 113 -3.27 21.59 -20.18
N ASP A 114 -3.58 21.65 -21.48
CA ASP A 114 -4.93 21.73 -22.05
C ASP A 114 -5.42 20.40 -22.63
N ALA A 115 -4.66 19.31 -22.46
CA ALA A 115 -5.02 18.00 -23.00
C ALA A 115 -6.19 17.32 -22.31
N GLY A 116 -6.69 17.88 -21.20
CA GLY A 116 -7.77 17.27 -20.38
C GLY A 116 -7.32 15.97 -19.69
N VAL A 117 -6.01 15.81 -19.47
CA VAL A 117 -5.43 14.67 -18.76
C VAL A 117 -5.22 15.09 -17.31
N SER A 118 -5.68 14.26 -16.38
CA SER A 118 -5.41 14.40 -14.95
C SER A 118 -4.16 13.61 -14.57
N SER A 119 -3.44 14.06 -13.53
CA SER A 119 -2.40 13.23 -12.91
C SER A 119 -3.03 12.09 -12.10
N THR A 120 -2.21 11.14 -11.66
CA THR A 120 -2.63 9.95 -10.91
C THR A 120 -1.95 9.89 -9.54
N PRO A 121 -2.28 10.83 -8.59
CA PRO A 121 -1.64 10.88 -7.28
C PRO A 121 -1.93 9.63 -6.46
N THR A 122 -0.87 9.10 -5.82
CA THR A 122 -0.89 7.89 -5.00
C THR A 122 -0.54 8.19 -3.56
N GLY A 123 0.71 7.96 -3.13
CA GLY A 123 1.20 8.28 -1.81
C GLY A 123 1.37 9.78 -1.58
N GLN A 124 1.21 10.20 -0.32
CA GLN A 124 1.50 11.57 0.10
C GLN A 124 2.01 11.62 1.54
N VAL A 125 2.81 12.62 1.86
CA VAL A 125 3.35 12.85 3.19
C VAL A 125 3.27 14.31 3.61
N PHE A 126 3.17 14.56 4.93
CA PHE A 126 3.25 15.88 5.52
C PHE A 126 4.71 16.19 5.91
N ASN A 127 5.24 17.31 5.43
CA ASN A 127 6.54 17.85 5.83
C ASN A 127 6.36 18.93 6.91
N GLY A 128 6.81 18.62 8.11
CA GLY A 128 6.80 19.57 9.25
C GLY A 128 7.93 20.59 9.23
N SER A 129 8.99 20.37 8.41
CA SER A 129 10.11 21.30 8.29
C SER A 129 9.71 22.59 7.57
N ALA A 130 10.32 23.70 7.97
CA ALA A 130 10.13 24.98 7.29
C ALA A 130 11.12 25.18 6.13
N THR A 131 12.16 24.38 6.04
CA THR A 131 13.28 24.53 5.12
C THR A 131 13.48 23.36 4.18
N ASP A 132 13.20 22.14 4.64
CA ASP A 132 13.32 20.95 3.81
C ASP A 132 12.24 20.98 2.72
N PHE A 133 12.58 20.45 1.56
CA PHE A 133 11.71 20.41 0.38
C PHE A 133 11.20 21.79 -0.02
N GLY A 134 12.05 22.81 0.06
CA GLY A 134 11.68 24.19 -0.26
C GLY A 134 10.62 24.79 0.67
N GLY A 135 10.25 24.11 1.77
CA GLY A 135 9.18 24.48 2.70
C GLY A 135 7.81 23.96 2.31
N ASP A 136 7.70 23.08 1.30
CA ASP A 136 6.46 22.39 0.94
C ASP A 136 5.88 21.65 2.14
N LYS A 137 4.58 21.80 2.35
CA LYS A 137 3.91 21.20 3.50
C LYS A 137 3.40 19.81 3.23
N PHE A 138 3.03 19.54 1.99
CA PHE A 138 2.64 18.20 1.54
C PHE A 138 3.38 17.85 0.27
N ILE A 139 3.83 16.62 0.18
CA ILE A 139 4.57 16.07 -0.95
C ILE A 139 3.75 14.92 -1.50
N PHE A 140 3.56 14.89 -2.82
CA PHE A 140 2.77 13.92 -3.55
C PHE A 140 3.64 13.18 -4.55
N VAL A 141 3.40 11.88 -4.68
CA VAL A 141 3.95 11.07 -5.77
C VAL A 141 2.82 10.51 -6.62
N THR A 142 3.09 10.18 -7.89
CA THR A 142 2.07 9.76 -8.84
C THR A 142 2.48 8.50 -9.61
N GLU A 143 1.51 7.75 -10.13
CA GLU A 143 1.77 6.66 -11.08
C GLU A 143 2.39 7.16 -12.38
N ASP A 144 2.21 8.43 -12.71
CA ASP A 144 2.87 9.08 -13.84
C ASP A 144 4.38 9.25 -13.66
N GLY A 145 4.94 8.88 -12.48
CA GLY A 145 6.36 9.02 -12.15
C GLY A 145 6.76 10.44 -11.77
N THR A 146 5.86 11.25 -11.20
CA THR A 146 6.15 12.62 -10.78
C THR A 146 6.19 12.80 -9.27
N ILE A 147 6.94 13.82 -8.84
CA ILE A 147 6.99 14.30 -7.46
C ILE A 147 6.60 15.77 -7.45
N SER A 148 5.60 16.11 -6.64
CA SER A 148 5.08 17.47 -6.49
C SER A 148 5.01 17.86 -5.03
N GLY A 149 5.18 19.16 -4.76
CA GLY A 149 5.08 19.72 -3.42
C GLY A 149 4.05 20.83 -3.35
N TRP A 150 3.37 20.99 -2.24
CA TRP A 150 2.34 22.01 -2.03
C TRP A 150 2.68 23.00 -0.92
N GLN A 151 2.42 24.28 -1.22
CA GLN A 151 2.46 25.39 -0.28
C GLN A 151 1.20 26.26 -0.42
N PRO A 152 0.76 26.94 0.66
CA PRO A 152 -0.40 27.83 0.59
C PRO A 152 -0.24 28.98 -0.42
N SER A 153 1.00 29.41 -0.69
CA SER A 153 1.32 30.55 -1.57
C SER A 153 1.38 30.20 -3.05
N THR A 154 1.67 28.93 -3.40
CA THR A 154 1.95 28.51 -4.78
C THR A 154 0.98 27.46 -5.31
N GLY A 155 0.23 26.79 -4.41
CA GLY A 155 -0.46 25.56 -4.76
C GLY A 155 0.52 24.39 -4.90
N ALA A 156 0.14 23.33 -5.61
CA ALA A 156 1.03 22.22 -5.91
C ALA A 156 1.92 22.55 -7.12
N VAL A 157 3.21 22.29 -6.98
CA VAL A 157 4.26 22.53 -7.98
C VAL A 157 4.99 21.23 -8.27
N LEU A 158 5.21 20.94 -9.54
CA LEU A 158 6.04 19.81 -9.99
C LEU A 158 7.51 20.09 -9.69
N HIS A 159 8.18 19.18 -9.01
CA HIS A 159 9.61 19.24 -8.72
C HIS A 159 10.42 18.31 -9.59
N ASP A 160 9.98 17.05 -9.71
CA ASP A 160 10.68 16.03 -10.47
C ASP A 160 9.72 15.20 -11.35
N ASP A 161 10.25 14.75 -12.50
CA ASP A 161 9.52 14.00 -13.52
C ASP A 161 10.38 12.84 -14.05
N TYR A 162 10.07 11.64 -13.60
CA TYR A 162 10.71 10.37 -13.97
C TYR A 162 9.89 9.55 -14.96
N SER A 163 8.85 10.14 -15.55
CA SER A 163 8.00 9.48 -16.54
C SER A 163 8.79 8.95 -17.75
N SER A 164 9.88 9.64 -18.12
CA SER A 164 10.72 9.24 -19.25
C SER A 164 11.47 7.93 -19.06
N ILE A 165 11.64 7.46 -17.82
CA ILE A 165 12.23 6.16 -17.50
C ILE A 165 11.17 5.13 -17.10
N GLY A 166 9.89 5.47 -17.26
CA GLY A 166 8.76 4.60 -16.95
C GLY A 166 8.53 4.39 -15.46
N ALA A 167 8.94 5.33 -14.61
CA ALA A 167 8.68 5.24 -13.17
C ALA A 167 7.18 5.22 -12.88
N VAL A 168 6.75 4.35 -11.97
CA VAL A 168 5.39 4.25 -11.46
C VAL A 168 5.45 4.31 -9.94
N PHE A 169 5.26 5.52 -9.38
CA PHE A 169 5.37 5.73 -7.96
C PHE A 169 4.07 5.38 -7.24
N LYS A 170 4.08 4.28 -6.49
CA LYS A 170 2.89 3.78 -5.79
C LYS A 170 2.77 4.27 -4.34
N GLY A 171 3.87 4.64 -3.69
CA GLY A 171 3.84 5.09 -2.31
C GLY A 171 5.05 5.93 -1.92
N VAL A 172 4.95 6.67 -0.81
CA VAL A 172 6.01 7.52 -0.29
C VAL A 172 6.02 7.55 1.23
N GLY A 173 7.22 7.50 1.81
CA GLY A 173 7.46 7.69 3.25
C GLY A 173 8.41 8.86 3.49
N LEU A 174 8.15 9.66 4.54
CA LEU A 174 9.02 10.77 4.96
C LEU A 174 9.95 10.31 6.09
N GLY A 175 11.25 10.33 5.84
CA GLY A 175 12.30 10.15 6.82
C GLY A 175 12.94 11.46 7.28
N PRO A 176 14.06 11.42 8.04
CA PRO A 176 14.79 12.61 8.44
C PRO A 176 15.39 13.31 7.20
N SER A 177 14.79 14.44 6.79
CA SER A 177 15.24 15.28 5.66
C SER A 177 15.37 14.53 4.32
N MET A 178 14.60 13.48 4.11
CA MET A 178 14.54 12.72 2.85
C MET A 178 13.18 12.03 2.70
N ILE A 179 12.81 11.71 1.46
CA ILE A 179 11.67 10.86 1.15
C ILE A 179 12.13 9.56 0.49
N TYR A 180 11.41 8.49 0.77
CA TYR A 180 11.57 7.16 0.19
C TYR A 180 10.36 6.89 -0.69
N VAL A 181 10.56 6.65 -1.97
CA VAL A 181 9.50 6.51 -2.96
C VAL A 181 9.53 5.10 -3.56
N ALA A 182 8.42 4.39 -3.47
CA ALA A 182 8.27 3.07 -4.05
C ALA A 182 8.05 3.18 -5.56
N ASP A 183 9.08 2.95 -6.37
CA ASP A 183 8.96 2.81 -7.83
C ASP A 183 8.63 1.36 -8.16
N PHE A 184 7.36 1.12 -8.34
CA PHE A 184 6.83 -0.22 -8.56
C PHE A 184 7.26 -0.81 -9.91
N HIS A 185 7.34 0.02 -10.95
CA HIS A 185 7.75 -0.44 -12.28
C HIS A 185 9.22 -0.90 -12.31
N ASN A 186 10.10 -0.11 -11.72
CA ASN A 186 11.55 -0.34 -11.77
C ASN A 186 12.06 -1.26 -10.65
N ASP A 187 11.18 -1.66 -9.70
CA ASP A 187 11.53 -2.56 -8.57
C ASP A 187 12.63 -1.97 -7.67
N VAL A 188 12.45 -0.69 -7.30
CA VAL A 188 13.40 0.03 -6.43
C VAL A 188 12.69 0.96 -5.44
N ILE A 189 13.38 1.30 -4.35
CA ILE A 189 13.04 2.46 -3.53
C ILE A 189 13.94 3.61 -3.96
N ASP A 190 13.37 4.61 -4.61
CA ASP A 190 14.06 5.85 -4.91
C ASP A 190 14.12 6.76 -3.68
N VAL A 191 15.30 7.35 -3.44
CA VAL A 191 15.51 8.22 -2.28
C VAL A 191 15.83 9.63 -2.76
N PHE A 192 15.14 10.62 -2.20
CA PHE A 192 15.35 12.03 -2.51
C PHE A 192 15.71 12.80 -1.24
N ASP A 193 16.72 13.64 -1.31
CA ASP A 193 17.10 14.51 -0.20
C ASP A 193 16.13 15.69 -0.02
N SER A 194 16.37 16.50 0.99
CA SER A 194 15.53 17.68 1.33
C SER A 194 15.48 18.76 0.25
N THR A 195 16.16 18.59 -0.88
CA THR A 195 16.13 19.48 -2.05
C THR A 195 15.46 18.83 -3.26
N TYR A 196 14.81 17.70 -3.08
CA TYR A 196 14.24 16.81 -4.12
C TYR A 196 15.28 16.14 -5.02
N LYS A 197 16.55 16.27 -4.73
CA LYS A 197 17.60 15.59 -5.50
C LYS A 197 17.64 14.11 -5.18
N GLN A 198 17.55 13.26 -6.20
CA GLN A 198 17.74 11.82 -6.05
C GLN A 198 19.17 11.51 -5.55
N ILE A 199 19.25 10.68 -4.53
CA ILE A 199 20.50 10.26 -3.88
C ILE A 199 20.52 8.75 -3.68
N SER A 200 21.72 8.21 -3.43
CA SER A 200 21.87 6.84 -2.94
C SER A 200 22.15 6.87 -1.43
N VAL A 201 21.54 5.95 -0.70
CA VAL A 201 21.78 5.74 0.74
C VAL A 201 22.64 4.48 0.96
N ALA A 202 23.25 4.36 2.13
CA ALA A 202 24.27 3.35 2.40
C ALA A 202 23.77 1.91 2.24
N GLY A 203 22.55 1.60 2.67
CA GLY A 203 21.93 0.27 2.57
C GLY A 203 21.24 0.02 1.24
N GLY A 204 20.96 1.08 0.47
CA GLY A 204 20.37 0.99 -0.87
C GLY A 204 18.96 0.39 -0.93
N PHE A 205 18.31 0.12 0.20
CA PHE A 205 17.08 -0.66 0.31
C PHE A 205 17.19 -2.05 -0.33
N GLU A 206 18.40 -2.61 -0.32
CA GLU A 206 18.67 -3.97 -0.77
C GLU A 206 17.97 -4.96 0.18
N HIS A 207 17.13 -5.82 -0.36
CA HIS A 207 16.39 -6.83 0.40
C HIS A 207 16.86 -8.25 0.05
N PRO A 208 16.72 -9.23 0.96
CA PRO A 208 16.90 -10.64 0.59
C PRO A 208 15.97 -11.01 -0.56
N ALA A 209 16.44 -11.86 -1.46
CA ALA A 209 15.73 -12.19 -2.69
C ALA A 209 14.25 -12.49 -2.46
N LEU A 210 13.38 -11.70 -3.08
CA LEU A 210 11.98 -11.98 -3.28
C LEU A 210 11.79 -12.89 -4.50
N PRO A 211 10.69 -13.63 -4.58
CA PRO A 211 10.33 -14.28 -5.83
C PRO A 211 10.21 -13.26 -6.94
N LYS A 212 10.61 -13.65 -8.15
CA LYS A 212 10.59 -12.77 -9.31
C LYS A 212 9.20 -12.17 -9.56
N GLY A 213 9.13 -10.88 -9.84
CA GLY A 213 7.91 -10.14 -10.15
C GLY A 213 7.21 -9.56 -8.92
N TYR A 214 7.91 -9.42 -7.79
CA TYR A 214 7.48 -8.57 -6.68
C TYR A 214 8.28 -7.28 -6.70
N ALA A 215 7.63 -6.17 -6.34
CA ALA A 215 8.24 -4.85 -6.28
C ALA A 215 7.72 -4.04 -5.08
N PRO A 216 8.46 -3.00 -4.64
CA PRO A 216 8.00 -2.10 -3.59
C PRO A 216 6.68 -1.43 -3.98
N PHE A 217 5.68 -1.54 -3.11
CA PHE A 217 4.33 -1.06 -3.40
C PHE A 217 3.92 0.14 -2.52
N ASN A 218 4.40 0.17 -1.27
CA ASN A 218 4.28 1.35 -0.41
C ASN A 218 5.41 1.40 0.62
N VAL A 219 5.63 2.60 1.18
CA VAL A 219 6.60 2.87 2.25
C VAL A 219 5.90 3.56 3.41
N PHE A 220 6.07 3.00 4.62
CA PHE A 220 5.59 3.60 5.86
C PHE A 220 6.76 3.85 6.80
N VAL A 221 6.91 5.08 7.30
CA VAL A 221 7.99 5.46 8.22
C VAL A 221 7.42 5.69 9.61
N ASN A 222 8.00 5.02 10.61
CA ASN A 222 7.68 5.20 12.02
C ASN A 222 8.96 5.44 12.81
N GLY A 223 9.28 6.69 13.08
CA GLY A 223 10.55 7.07 13.72
C GLY A 223 11.76 6.72 12.87
N THR A 224 12.57 5.78 13.32
CA THR A 224 13.76 5.28 12.58
C THR A 224 13.48 4.02 11.76
N GLN A 225 12.29 3.50 11.82
CA GLN A 225 11.87 2.28 11.13
C GLN A 225 11.21 2.63 9.81
N VAL A 226 11.65 1.98 8.73
CA VAL A 226 11.10 2.12 7.38
C VAL A 226 10.52 0.78 6.95
N PHE A 227 9.21 0.69 6.94
CA PHE A 227 8.47 -0.49 6.50
C PHE A 227 8.19 -0.38 5.01
N VAL A 228 8.53 -1.42 4.25
CA VAL A 228 8.26 -1.50 2.82
C VAL A 228 7.32 -2.66 2.56
N ALA A 229 6.15 -2.37 2.01
CA ALA A 229 5.23 -3.38 1.50
C ALA A 229 5.58 -3.70 0.04
N TYR A 230 5.54 -4.97 -0.30
CA TYR A 230 5.78 -5.47 -1.66
C TYR A 230 4.55 -6.18 -2.17
N ALA A 231 4.15 -5.88 -3.41
CA ALA A 231 3.10 -6.58 -4.13
C ALA A 231 3.65 -7.25 -5.38
N LYS A 232 2.91 -8.23 -5.89
CA LYS A 232 3.23 -8.86 -7.15
C LYS A 232 2.84 -7.96 -8.30
N GLN A 233 3.77 -7.70 -9.21
CA GLN A 233 3.53 -6.91 -10.42
C GLN A 233 2.64 -7.67 -11.41
N ASP A 234 1.78 -6.96 -12.11
CA ASP A 234 1.15 -7.43 -13.32
C ASP A 234 2.19 -7.56 -14.46
N LYS A 235 1.74 -7.91 -15.66
CA LYS A 235 2.63 -8.11 -16.81
C LYS A 235 3.25 -6.79 -17.30
N GLU A 236 2.51 -5.72 -17.23
CA GLU A 236 2.89 -4.37 -17.64
C GLU A 236 3.75 -3.68 -16.56
N LYS A 237 3.85 -4.27 -15.36
CA LYS A 237 4.53 -3.73 -14.16
C LYS A 237 3.97 -2.37 -13.71
N HIS A 238 2.72 -2.15 -14.01
CA HIS A 238 1.99 -0.94 -13.64
C HIS A 238 1.12 -1.18 -12.42
N ASP A 239 0.34 -2.27 -12.42
CA ASP A 239 -0.58 -2.59 -11.36
C ASP A 239 -0.21 -3.87 -10.62
N ASP A 240 -0.82 -4.09 -9.45
CA ASP A 240 -0.63 -5.29 -8.67
C ASP A 240 -1.44 -6.47 -9.22
N ALA A 241 -0.85 -7.65 -9.17
CA ALA A 241 -1.52 -8.90 -9.45
C ALA A 241 -2.09 -9.48 -8.14
N LYS A 242 -3.36 -9.19 -7.87
CA LYS A 242 -4.08 -9.64 -6.68
C LYS A 242 -4.06 -11.16 -6.54
N GLY A 243 -4.05 -11.64 -5.31
CA GLY A 243 -4.08 -13.07 -5.00
C GLY A 243 -3.56 -13.36 -3.59
N TYR A 244 -4.21 -14.30 -2.91
CA TYR A 244 -3.83 -14.74 -1.57
C TYR A 244 -2.34 -15.15 -1.51
N GLY A 245 -1.59 -14.59 -0.56
CA GLY A 245 -0.15 -14.77 -0.44
C GLY A 245 0.69 -13.92 -1.42
N ASN A 246 0.11 -13.01 -2.17
CA ASN A 246 0.82 -12.10 -3.06
C ASN A 246 1.25 -10.82 -2.32
N GLY A 247 2.12 -10.98 -1.31
CA GLY A 247 2.64 -9.84 -0.57
C GLY A 247 3.78 -10.18 0.38
N TYR A 248 4.58 -9.16 0.71
CA TYR A 248 5.63 -9.20 1.73
C TYR A 248 5.69 -7.85 2.44
N VAL A 249 6.23 -7.85 3.66
CA VAL A 249 6.58 -6.62 4.38
C VAL A 249 7.98 -6.78 4.95
N ASP A 250 8.89 -5.90 4.57
CA ASP A 250 10.26 -5.83 5.05
C ASP A 250 10.46 -4.58 5.91
N LEU A 251 11.41 -4.66 6.84
CA LEU A 251 11.84 -3.56 7.69
C LEU A 251 13.25 -3.16 7.33
N PHE A 252 13.46 -1.85 7.23
CA PHE A 252 14.75 -1.20 7.02
C PHE A 252 14.96 -0.09 8.05
N ASP A 253 16.20 0.32 8.24
CA ASP A 253 16.53 1.58 8.90
C ASP A 253 16.44 2.78 7.93
N THR A 254 16.61 3.99 8.43
CA THR A 254 16.56 5.22 7.62
C THR A 254 17.72 5.38 6.64
N ALA A 255 18.79 4.59 6.76
CA ALA A 255 19.88 4.52 5.80
C ALA A 255 19.65 3.42 4.73
N GLY A 256 18.48 2.77 4.73
CA GLY A 256 18.11 1.72 3.80
C GLY A 256 18.77 0.37 4.07
N ASN A 257 19.35 0.15 5.26
CA ASN A 257 19.88 -1.15 5.61
C ASN A 257 18.73 -2.08 5.98
N PHE A 258 18.72 -3.28 5.39
CA PHE A 258 17.73 -4.31 5.72
C PHE A 258 17.89 -4.79 7.16
N GLU A 259 16.79 -4.80 7.91
CA GLU A 259 16.76 -5.27 9.29
C GLU A 259 16.04 -6.62 9.42
N ALA A 260 14.86 -6.76 8.79
CA ALA A 260 14.07 -7.98 8.88
C ALA A 260 13.04 -8.13 7.77
N ARG A 261 12.74 -9.37 7.36
CA ARG A 261 11.49 -9.69 6.68
C ARG A 261 10.43 -9.99 7.72
N LEU A 262 9.47 -9.08 7.88
CA LEU A 262 8.46 -9.15 8.93
C LEU A 262 7.33 -10.11 8.56
N VAL A 263 6.81 -10.00 7.33
CA VAL A 263 5.69 -10.82 6.87
C VAL A 263 5.99 -11.37 5.48
N SER A 264 5.73 -12.66 5.29
CA SER A 264 5.90 -13.34 4.01
C SER A 264 4.60 -14.03 3.62
N ARG A 265 3.98 -13.59 2.50
CA ARG A 265 2.82 -14.28 1.93
C ARG A 265 1.66 -14.44 2.93
N GLY A 266 1.09 -15.64 3.06
CA GLY A 266 0.02 -15.93 4.02
C GLY A 266 -1.21 -15.05 3.78
N VAL A 267 -1.62 -14.29 4.79
CA VAL A 267 -2.80 -13.40 4.74
C VAL A 267 -2.63 -12.16 3.86
N LEU A 268 -1.42 -11.92 3.32
CA LEU A 268 -1.17 -10.76 2.47
C LEU A 268 -1.71 -10.98 1.05
N ASP A 269 -2.35 -9.94 0.52
CA ASP A 269 -2.89 -9.87 -0.84
C ASP A 269 -2.75 -8.43 -1.34
N SER A 270 -1.64 -8.13 -2.03
CA SER A 270 -1.30 -6.77 -2.45
C SER A 270 -1.34 -5.77 -1.29
N PRO A 271 -0.47 -5.91 -0.27
CA PRO A 271 -0.45 -5.03 0.90
C PRO A 271 -0.01 -3.61 0.51
N TRP A 272 -0.80 -2.58 0.89
CA TRP A 272 -0.46 -1.18 0.66
C TRP A 272 -0.55 -0.34 1.92
N GLY A 273 -1.72 -0.25 2.55
CA GLY A 273 -1.94 0.54 3.75
C GLY A 273 -1.18 0.00 4.95
N MET A 274 -0.38 0.83 5.62
CA MET A 274 0.32 0.44 6.84
C MET A 274 0.18 1.53 7.91
N ALA A 275 -0.03 1.12 9.16
CA ALA A 275 -0.10 2.02 10.32
C ALA A 275 0.26 1.28 11.60
N ILE A 276 0.69 2.00 12.64
CA ILE A 276 0.77 1.43 13.98
C ILE A 276 -0.58 1.60 14.67
N ALA A 277 -1.14 0.51 15.14
CA ALA A 277 -2.45 0.49 15.79
C ALA A 277 -2.48 1.43 17.01
N PRO A 278 -3.47 2.34 17.10
CA PRO A 278 -3.55 3.29 18.20
C PRO A 278 -3.85 2.62 19.55
N ALA A 279 -3.63 3.33 20.65
CA ALA A 279 -3.83 2.81 22.01
C ALA A 279 -5.26 2.30 22.27
N SER A 280 -6.26 2.88 21.60
CA SER A 280 -7.67 2.46 21.65
C SER A 280 -7.92 1.05 21.12
N PHE A 281 -7.00 0.50 20.32
CA PHE A 281 -7.16 -0.84 19.72
C PHE A 281 -6.90 -2.00 20.71
N GLY A 282 -6.83 -1.71 22.02
CA GLY A 282 -6.81 -2.70 23.09
C GLY A 282 -5.71 -3.74 22.92
N LYS A 283 -6.05 -5.02 22.68
CA LYS A 283 -5.07 -6.09 22.51
C LYS A 283 -4.22 -5.96 21.23
N LEU A 284 -4.66 -5.19 20.26
CA LEU A 284 -3.90 -4.92 19.03
C LEU A 284 -3.14 -3.59 19.10
N ALA A 285 -3.23 -2.83 20.21
CA ALA A 285 -2.51 -1.57 20.37
C ALA A 285 -1.01 -1.74 20.17
N GLY A 286 -0.39 -0.88 19.35
CA GLY A 286 1.02 -0.93 19.00
C GLY A 286 1.39 -1.99 17.94
N ALA A 287 0.45 -2.81 17.48
CA ALA A 287 0.69 -3.73 16.37
C ALA A 287 0.84 -2.98 15.03
N LEU A 288 1.62 -3.53 14.13
CA LEU A 288 1.63 -3.12 12.74
C LEU A 288 0.33 -3.60 12.07
N LEU A 289 -0.50 -2.66 11.64
CA LEU A 289 -1.66 -2.91 10.79
C LEU A 289 -1.22 -2.91 9.34
N VAL A 290 -1.67 -3.92 8.59
CA VAL A 290 -1.42 -4.05 7.15
C VAL A 290 -2.75 -4.25 6.44
N GLY A 291 -3.11 -3.31 5.58
CA GLY A 291 -4.29 -3.35 4.73
C GLY A 291 -3.94 -3.90 3.35
N ASN A 292 -4.74 -4.82 2.88
CA ASN A 292 -4.62 -5.46 1.58
C ASN A 292 -5.54 -4.81 0.56
N THR A 293 -5.00 -4.35 -0.54
CA THR A 293 -5.81 -3.86 -1.67
C THR A 293 -6.52 -5.01 -2.38
N GLY A 294 -5.86 -6.17 -2.47
CA GLY A 294 -6.39 -7.31 -3.21
C GLY A 294 -7.67 -7.91 -2.62
N ASN A 295 -7.71 -8.13 -1.30
CA ASN A 295 -8.87 -8.74 -0.64
C ASN A 295 -9.61 -7.83 0.34
N GLY A 296 -9.15 -6.57 0.53
CA GLY A 296 -9.84 -5.56 1.33
C GLY A 296 -9.81 -5.76 2.85
N PHE A 297 -8.96 -6.66 3.37
CA PHE A 297 -8.84 -6.98 4.79
C PHE A 297 -7.71 -6.22 5.46
N ILE A 298 -7.82 -6.04 6.79
CA ILE A 298 -6.80 -5.40 7.61
C ILE A 298 -6.32 -6.39 8.67
N HIS A 299 -5.06 -6.79 8.56
CA HIS A 299 -4.41 -7.71 9.49
C HIS A 299 -3.46 -6.97 10.43
N ALA A 300 -3.25 -7.54 11.62
CA ALA A 300 -2.40 -6.97 12.65
C ALA A 300 -1.26 -7.93 13.00
N PHE A 301 -0.06 -7.36 13.19
CA PHE A 301 1.14 -8.11 13.54
C PHE A 301 1.82 -7.44 14.74
N THR A 302 2.00 -8.19 15.82
CA THR A 302 2.78 -7.73 16.97
C THR A 302 4.25 -7.71 16.62
N LEU A 303 4.89 -6.55 16.79
CA LEU A 303 6.32 -6.39 16.62
C LEU A 303 7.04 -6.67 17.94
N SER A 304 8.12 -7.42 17.91
CA SER A 304 8.94 -7.76 19.07
C SER A 304 10.43 -7.72 18.72
N GLU A 305 11.27 -7.32 19.68
CA GLU A 305 12.72 -7.47 19.53
C GLU A 305 13.08 -8.96 19.58
N GLY A 306 13.77 -9.45 18.56
CA GLY A 306 14.25 -10.84 18.50
C GLY A 306 15.51 -11.03 19.35
N GLY A 307 15.79 -12.25 19.76
CA GLY A 307 16.89 -12.61 20.68
C GLY A 307 18.31 -12.32 20.19
N TYR A 308 18.51 -11.84 18.97
CA TYR A 308 19.79 -11.41 18.38
C TYR A 308 19.76 -9.96 17.90
N GLY A 309 18.80 -9.14 18.39
CA GLY A 309 18.72 -7.71 18.08
C GLY A 309 17.97 -7.36 16.80
N GLY A 310 17.31 -8.34 16.15
CA GLY A 310 16.44 -8.08 15.00
C GLY A 310 14.95 -7.96 15.41
N THR A 311 14.17 -7.20 14.66
CA THR A 311 12.71 -7.14 14.85
C THR A 311 12.04 -8.34 14.22
N THR A 312 11.05 -8.91 14.90
CA THR A 312 10.18 -10.00 14.40
C THR A 312 8.72 -9.55 14.43
N ALA A 313 7.91 -10.10 13.53
CA ALA A 313 6.47 -9.88 13.51
C ALA A 313 5.73 -11.21 13.73
N THR A 314 4.73 -11.20 14.61
CA THR A 314 3.85 -12.34 14.85
C THR A 314 2.42 -11.94 14.56
N TYR A 315 1.69 -12.78 13.82
CA TYR A 315 0.28 -12.54 13.54
C TYR A 315 -0.51 -12.38 14.83
N ALA A 316 -1.19 -11.25 15.00
CA ALA A 316 -1.94 -10.90 16.20
C ALA A 316 -3.45 -10.97 15.99
N GLY A 317 -3.92 -10.80 14.75
CA GLY A 317 -5.33 -10.82 14.44
C GLY A 317 -5.72 -9.91 13.27
N TYR A 318 -6.98 -9.51 13.26
CA TYR A 318 -7.56 -8.74 12.18
C TYR A 318 -8.65 -7.78 12.69
N LEU A 319 -9.01 -6.79 11.87
CA LEU A 319 -10.15 -5.94 12.16
C LEU A 319 -11.44 -6.62 11.70
N ALA A 320 -12.47 -6.55 12.54
CA ALA A 320 -13.77 -7.16 12.30
C ALA A 320 -14.88 -6.10 12.33
N ASP A 321 -15.96 -6.32 11.60
CA ASP A 321 -17.16 -5.51 11.68
C ASP A 321 -17.84 -5.66 13.06
N THR A 322 -18.90 -4.90 13.30
CA THR A 322 -19.66 -4.94 14.55
C THR A 322 -20.32 -6.29 14.85
N LYS A 323 -20.44 -7.17 13.84
CA LYS A 323 -20.96 -8.54 13.95
C LYS A 323 -19.86 -9.56 14.23
N GLY A 324 -18.59 -9.16 14.14
CA GLY A 324 -17.43 -10.02 14.34
C GLY A 324 -16.97 -10.77 13.08
N LYS A 325 -17.51 -10.42 11.91
CA LYS A 325 -17.00 -10.87 10.62
C LYS A 325 -15.79 -10.02 10.26
N GLU A 326 -14.79 -10.59 9.60
CA GLU A 326 -13.66 -9.85 9.07
C GLU A 326 -14.11 -8.65 8.24
N LEU A 327 -13.60 -7.47 8.57
CA LEU A 327 -13.98 -6.22 7.95
C LEU A 327 -13.47 -6.18 6.50
N PHE A 328 -14.38 -6.06 5.56
CA PHE A 328 -14.07 -5.95 4.14
C PHE A 328 -14.27 -4.52 3.64
N ILE A 329 -13.23 -3.95 3.06
CA ILE A 329 -13.26 -2.64 2.38
C ILE A 329 -12.73 -2.87 0.96
N ASP A 330 -13.60 -2.74 -0.03
CA ASP A 330 -13.26 -3.03 -1.43
C ASP A 330 -12.14 -2.12 -1.95
N ASN A 331 -11.08 -2.69 -2.53
CA ASN A 331 -9.87 -1.99 -2.96
C ASN A 331 -9.33 -1.02 -1.90
N LEU A 332 -9.06 -1.55 -0.71
CA LEU A 332 -8.50 -0.79 0.42
C LEU A 332 -7.10 -0.28 0.08
N TRP A 333 -6.91 1.04 0.11
CA TRP A 333 -5.62 1.68 -0.11
C TRP A 333 -4.99 2.15 1.21
N GLY A 334 -5.22 3.38 1.60
CA GLY A 334 -4.53 4.01 2.72
C GLY A 334 -5.04 3.60 4.10
N LEU A 335 -4.10 3.55 5.04
CA LEU A 335 -4.35 3.49 6.47
C LEU A 335 -3.54 4.59 7.16
N ALA A 336 -4.17 5.41 7.98
CA ALA A 336 -3.48 6.45 8.73
C ALA A 336 -4.14 6.68 10.09
N VAL A 337 -3.33 6.85 11.14
CA VAL A 337 -3.83 7.21 12.48
C VAL A 337 -3.84 8.73 12.59
N SER A 338 -4.97 9.30 13.03
CA SER A 338 -5.08 10.74 13.24
C SER A 338 -4.13 11.22 14.34
N PRO A 339 -3.56 12.44 14.20
CA PRO A 339 -2.78 13.06 15.27
C PRO A 339 -3.66 13.50 16.44
N ALA A 340 -3.04 14.03 17.51
CA ALA A 340 -3.76 14.64 18.62
C ALA A 340 -4.74 15.75 18.15
N PRO A 341 -5.90 15.96 18.80
CA PRO A 341 -6.36 15.25 20.01
C PRO A 341 -7.00 13.89 19.76
N ASP A 342 -7.32 13.55 18.48
CA ASP A 342 -8.05 12.33 18.11
C ASP A 342 -7.11 11.14 17.82
N GLN A 343 -5.98 11.01 18.52
CA GLN A 343 -4.93 9.99 18.29
C GLN A 343 -5.39 8.53 18.33
N ASN A 344 -6.67 8.30 18.52
CA ASN A 344 -7.22 6.96 18.71
C ASN A 344 -8.07 6.47 17.53
N ARG A 345 -8.04 7.19 16.39
CA ARG A 345 -8.85 6.83 15.23
C ARG A 345 -7.97 6.39 14.07
N LEU A 346 -8.35 5.27 13.47
CA LEU A 346 -7.77 4.81 12.21
C LEU A 346 -8.64 5.31 11.05
N TYR A 347 -8.03 6.00 10.11
CA TYR A 347 -8.68 6.41 8.86
C TYR A 347 -8.26 5.47 7.75
N PHE A 348 -9.15 5.30 6.77
CA PHE A 348 -8.92 4.48 5.59
C PHE A 348 -9.35 5.21 4.32
N SER A 349 -8.75 4.83 3.22
CA SER A 349 -9.14 5.21 1.86
C SER A 349 -9.27 3.97 0.98
N ALA A 350 -10.09 4.05 -0.05
CA ALA A 350 -10.37 2.92 -0.93
C ALA A 350 -10.82 3.37 -2.32
N GLY A 351 -10.64 2.48 -3.30
CA GLY A 351 -11.13 2.62 -4.67
C GLY A 351 -12.15 1.53 -5.03
N PRO A 352 -13.37 1.53 -4.45
CA PRO A 352 -14.34 0.48 -4.70
C PRO A 352 -14.75 0.35 -6.17
N GLU A 353 -15.36 -0.81 -6.51
CA GLU A 353 -15.83 -1.13 -7.85
C GLU A 353 -14.72 -1.05 -8.92
N SER A 354 -13.58 -1.71 -8.62
CA SER A 354 -12.39 -1.72 -9.49
C SER A 354 -11.90 -0.29 -9.78
N GLU A 355 -11.78 0.53 -8.74
CA GLU A 355 -11.22 1.87 -8.74
C GLU A 355 -12.04 2.93 -9.49
N SER A 356 -13.25 2.56 -9.93
CA SER A 356 -14.15 3.49 -10.62
C SER A 356 -14.83 4.49 -9.67
N HIS A 357 -14.77 4.22 -8.37
CA HIS A 357 -15.31 5.07 -7.31
C HIS A 357 -14.30 5.27 -6.18
N GLY A 358 -14.60 6.16 -5.25
CA GLY A 358 -13.75 6.41 -4.11
C GLY A 358 -14.48 6.43 -2.78
N LEU A 359 -13.74 6.07 -1.74
CA LEU A 359 -14.24 6.08 -0.38
C LEU A 359 -13.15 6.51 0.60
N TYR A 360 -13.45 7.50 1.42
CA TYR A 360 -12.65 7.88 2.57
C TYR A 360 -13.49 7.76 3.84
N GLY A 361 -12.93 7.19 4.90
CA GLY A 361 -13.65 6.97 6.13
C GLY A 361 -12.76 6.70 7.34
N ARG A 362 -13.39 6.33 8.45
CA ARG A 362 -12.69 5.99 9.69
C ARG A 362 -13.23 4.71 10.32
N LEU A 363 -12.38 4.10 11.13
CA LEU A 363 -12.63 2.89 11.89
C LEU A 363 -12.43 3.19 13.37
N ASP A 364 -13.51 3.14 14.14
CA ASP A 364 -13.55 3.46 15.57
C ASP A 364 -13.79 2.18 16.39
N VAL A 365 -13.07 2.00 17.49
CA VAL A 365 -13.37 0.89 18.44
C VAL A 365 -14.61 1.27 19.24
N PRO A 366 -15.66 0.40 19.32
CA PRO A 366 -16.86 0.70 20.08
C PRO A 366 -16.57 0.96 21.56
N GLY A 367 -17.10 2.05 22.11
CA GLY A 367 -16.99 2.44 23.51
C GLY A 367 -15.96 3.50 23.83
N ASP A 368 -15.02 3.81 22.91
CA ASP A 368 -13.98 4.82 23.19
C ASP A 368 -14.45 6.28 22.99
N PHE A 369 -15.57 6.50 22.28
CA PHE A 369 -16.01 7.83 21.87
C PHE A 369 -17.40 8.24 22.41
N ASP A 370 -18.08 7.38 23.18
CA ASP A 370 -19.39 7.70 23.78
C ASP A 370 -19.30 8.63 25.03
N ALA A 371 -18.10 9.03 25.44
CA ALA A 371 -17.86 9.80 26.65
C ALA A 371 -17.79 11.32 26.45
N GLY A 372 -18.14 11.85 25.27
CA GLY A 372 -17.95 13.29 24.99
C GLY A 372 -18.85 13.89 23.91
N GLN A 373 -20.19 13.64 23.95
CA GLN A 373 -21.17 14.51 23.28
C GLN A 373 -22.06 15.20 24.26
#